data_fb64ee9d21f68eff500ad7f94c5ee847
#
_entry.id   fb64ee9d21f68eff500ad7f94c5ee847
#
_cell.length_a   1.000
_cell.length_b   1.000
_cell.length_c   1.000
_cell.angle_alpha   90.00
_cell.angle_beta   90.00
_cell.angle_gamma   90.00
#
_symmetry.space_group_name_H-M   'P 1'
#
loop_
_entity.id
_entity.type
_entity.pdbx_description
1 polymer ?
#
loop_
_entity_poly.entity_id
_entity_poly.type
_entity_poly.pdbx_seq_one_letter_code
_entity_poly.pdbx_strand_id
1 'polypeptide(L)'
;DALPICALFYSNFNFEGTILHIFEGGMISVLTDSYNMGILIFLVILGTMVCLMNRAGGSAAFGRWAGKRIKSRVGAELSTIILGVLIFIDDYFNCLTVGSVMRPVTDKHNVSRAKLAYLIDATAAPVCIIAPISSWAAAVSGFVEGEDGITLFVHAIPYNFYALLTIFMMVAMVLMKVEFGTMGVHETNALKGDIYTTPARPYANAAEDEKSNPRGKVIDLLIPIVSLVICCVIGMIYTGGFFSGPDFVTAFSQSDASVGLVLGSFFGLVITIVLYLIRRVMNFRDCMACIPDGFKAMVPAILILTFAWTLKAMTDSLGASVFVSAIVKSSAGGLMNFLPAIIFVIGAVIAF
;
A
#
# COMPACT_ATOMS: atom_id res chain seq x y z
N ASP A 1 -12.20 2.59 19.85
CA ASP A 1 -13.42 2.63 20.68
C ASP A 1 -14.57 1.81 20.09
N ALA A 2 -14.70 1.69 18.76
CA ALA A 2 -15.80 0.95 18.12
C ALA A 2 -15.75 -0.57 18.37
N LEU A 3 -14.57 -1.16 18.38
CA LEU A 3 -14.38 -2.61 18.52
C LEU A 3 -14.95 -3.17 19.84
N PRO A 4 -14.63 -2.62 21.02
CA PRO A 4 -15.21 -3.07 22.27
C PRO A 4 -16.74 -2.85 22.33
N ILE A 5 -17.24 -1.77 21.74
CA ILE A 5 -18.67 -1.48 21.70
C ILE A 5 -19.41 -2.53 20.89
N CYS A 6 -18.95 -2.88 19.70
CA CYS A 6 -19.56 -3.94 18.89
C CYS A 6 -19.60 -5.29 19.63
N ALA A 7 -18.49 -5.67 20.25
CA ALA A 7 -18.40 -6.91 21.01
C ALA A 7 -19.34 -6.92 22.26
N LEU A 8 -19.50 -5.76 22.91
CA LEU A 8 -20.38 -5.59 24.05
C LEU A 8 -21.87 -5.78 23.67
N PHE A 9 -22.29 -5.21 22.55
CA PHE A 9 -23.64 -5.44 22.02
C PHE A 9 -23.86 -6.88 21.59
N TYR A 10 -22.89 -7.51 20.94
CA TYR A 10 -22.97 -8.91 20.53
C TYR A 10 -23.15 -9.86 21.74
N SER A 11 -22.40 -9.62 22.81
CA SER A 11 -22.44 -10.44 24.03
C SER A 11 -23.58 -10.09 25.01
N ASN A 12 -24.55 -9.25 24.60
CA ASN A 12 -25.62 -8.75 25.45
C ASN A 12 -25.12 -8.15 26.78
N PHE A 13 -24.08 -7.34 26.72
CA PHE A 13 -23.44 -6.68 27.86
C PHE A 13 -22.79 -7.63 28.90
N ASN A 14 -22.49 -8.87 28.49
CA ASN A 14 -21.72 -9.79 29.31
C ASN A 14 -20.22 -9.51 29.17
N PHE A 15 -19.52 -9.20 30.27
CA PHE A 15 -18.12 -8.81 30.26
C PHE A 15 -17.19 -9.92 29.75
N GLU A 16 -17.36 -11.15 30.25
CA GLU A 16 -16.57 -12.31 29.83
C GLU A 16 -16.81 -12.62 28.34
N GLY A 17 -18.08 -12.68 27.93
CA GLY A 17 -18.46 -12.87 26.52
C GLY A 17 -17.91 -11.78 25.61
N THR A 18 -17.84 -10.52 26.07
CA THR A 18 -17.26 -9.42 25.32
C THR A 18 -15.76 -9.63 25.07
N ILE A 19 -15.01 -9.98 26.11
CA ILE A 19 -13.56 -10.21 25.99
C ILE A 19 -13.30 -11.43 25.10
N LEU A 20 -13.95 -12.54 25.34
CA LEU A 20 -13.80 -13.74 24.52
C LEU A 20 -14.13 -13.47 23.06
N HIS A 21 -15.21 -12.74 22.79
CA HIS A 21 -15.59 -12.41 21.42
C HIS A 21 -14.56 -11.52 20.71
N ILE A 22 -13.94 -10.56 21.39
CA ILE A 22 -12.87 -9.73 20.82
C ILE A 22 -11.65 -10.59 20.47
N PHE A 23 -11.21 -11.47 21.36
CA PHE A 23 -10.01 -12.25 21.14
C PHE A 23 -10.24 -13.46 20.26
N GLU A 24 -11.20 -14.34 20.55
CA GLU A 24 -11.44 -15.56 19.80
C GLU A 24 -12.18 -15.28 18.48
N GLY A 25 -13.34 -14.62 18.55
CA GLY A 25 -14.15 -14.30 17.38
C GLY A 25 -13.56 -13.20 16.50
N GLY A 26 -12.71 -12.35 17.07
CA GLY A 26 -12.02 -11.26 16.38
C GLY A 26 -10.58 -11.58 16.07
N MET A 27 -9.65 -11.20 16.96
CA MET A 27 -8.20 -11.21 16.68
C MET A 27 -7.67 -12.57 16.25
N ILE A 28 -7.98 -13.64 16.98
CA ILE A 28 -7.49 -14.99 16.64
C ILE A 28 -8.09 -15.44 15.33
N SER A 29 -9.40 -15.28 15.15
CA SER A 29 -10.10 -15.65 13.92
C SER A 29 -9.48 -14.98 12.69
N VAL A 30 -9.24 -13.67 12.73
CA VAL A 30 -8.68 -12.94 11.57
C VAL A 30 -7.20 -13.24 11.34
N LEU A 31 -6.43 -13.57 12.37
CA LEU A 31 -5.01 -13.95 12.23
C LEU A 31 -4.82 -15.40 11.81
N THR A 32 -5.80 -16.27 12.05
CA THR A 32 -5.77 -17.66 11.58
C THR A 32 -6.37 -17.83 10.19
N ASP A 33 -7.01 -16.79 9.66
CA ASP A 33 -7.48 -16.78 8.27
C ASP A 33 -6.27 -16.78 7.32
N SER A 34 -6.29 -17.72 6.37
CA SER A 34 -5.16 -17.93 5.45
C SER A 34 -4.91 -16.76 4.52
N TYR A 35 -5.97 -16.08 4.08
CA TYR A 35 -5.86 -14.90 3.22
C TYR A 35 -5.21 -13.73 3.97
N ASN A 36 -5.69 -13.42 5.16
CA ASN A 36 -5.14 -12.36 6.00
C ASN A 36 -3.68 -12.64 6.37
N MET A 37 -3.38 -13.87 6.79
CA MET A 37 -2.02 -14.27 7.14
C MET A 37 -1.07 -14.15 5.96
N GLY A 38 -1.50 -14.50 4.75
CA GLY A 38 -0.70 -14.32 3.54
C GLY A 38 -0.36 -12.86 3.29
N ILE A 39 -1.31 -11.93 3.46
CA ILE A 39 -1.03 -10.49 3.34
C ILE A 39 -0.01 -10.03 4.38
N LEU A 40 -0.10 -10.49 5.63
CA LEU A 40 0.88 -10.14 6.67
C LEU A 40 2.29 -10.66 6.32
N ILE A 41 2.41 -11.89 5.82
CA ILE A 41 3.68 -12.46 5.35
C ILE A 41 4.26 -11.64 4.20
N PHE A 42 3.41 -11.29 3.23
CA PHE A 42 3.79 -10.42 2.10
C PHE A 42 4.36 -9.09 2.59
N LEU A 43 3.72 -8.41 3.54
CA LEU A 43 4.22 -7.16 4.11
C LEU A 43 5.60 -7.32 4.77
N VAL A 44 5.83 -8.41 5.51
CA VAL A 44 7.14 -8.69 6.12
C VAL A 44 8.22 -8.85 5.06
N ILE A 45 7.91 -9.57 3.98
CA ILE A 45 8.84 -9.73 2.85
C ILE A 45 9.12 -8.38 2.19
N LEU A 46 8.10 -7.56 1.96
CA LEU A 46 8.27 -6.21 1.40
C LEU A 46 9.16 -5.33 2.29
N GLY A 47 8.90 -5.29 3.59
CA GLY A 47 9.73 -4.55 4.53
C GLY A 47 11.19 -5.03 4.50
N THR A 48 11.39 -6.34 4.39
CA THR A 48 12.73 -6.94 4.24
C THR A 48 13.41 -6.48 2.94
N MET A 49 12.68 -6.46 1.82
CA MET A 49 13.20 -6.00 0.54
C MET A 49 13.59 -4.52 0.58
N VAL A 50 12.77 -3.67 1.19
CA VAL A 50 13.10 -2.24 1.35
C VAL A 50 14.36 -2.07 2.21
N CYS A 51 14.48 -2.81 3.32
CA CYS A 51 15.70 -2.79 4.15
C CYS A 51 16.94 -3.23 3.34
N LEU A 52 16.82 -4.29 2.54
CA LEU A 52 17.89 -4.77 1.67
C LEU A 52 18.32 -3.70 0.64
N MET A 53 17.37 -3.08 -0.06
CA MET A 53 17.63 -2.04 -1.06
C MET A 53 18.35 -0.83 -0.44
N ASN A 54 17.95 -0.43 0.76
CA ASN A 54 18.55 0.69 1.50
C ASN A 54 19.97 0.33 1.95
N ARG A 55 20.18 -0.82 2.61
CA ARG A 55 21.52 -1.26 3.07
C ARG A 55 22.48 -1.55 1.93
N ALA A 56 22.01 -2.13 0.82
CA ALA A 56 22.81 -2.31 -0.38
C ALA A 56 23.24 -0.98 -1.01
N GLY A 57 22.62 0.14 -0.62
CA GLY A 57 22.93 1.47 -1.12
C GLY A 57 22.23 1.80 -2.45
N GLY A 58 21.26 0.98 -2.87
CA GLY A 58 20.49 1.19 -4.11
C GLY A 58 19.68 2.48 -4.07
N SER A 59 18.92 2.73 -3.00
CA SER A 59 18.12 3.94 -2.79
C SER A 59 19.00 5.19 -2.76
N ALA A 60 20.12 5.15 -2.04
CA ALA A 60 21.08 6.27 -1.98
C ALA A 60 21.75 6.54 -3.36
N ALA A 61 22.06 5.48 -4.12
CA ALA A 61 22.60 5.62 -5.46
C ALA A 61 21.60 6.25 -6.44
N PHE A 62 20.33 5.84 -6.35
CA PHE A 62 19.26 6.46 -7.13
C PHE A 62 19.08 7.94 -6.75
N GLY A 63 19.04 8.25 -5.45
CA GLY A 63 18.98 9.63 -4.96
C GLY A 63 20.11 10.51 -5.52
N ARG A 64 21.35 10.00 -5.56
CA ARG A 64 22.49 10.70 -6.17
C ARG A 64 22.33 10.87 -7.69
N TRP A 65 21.86 9.85 -8.38
CA TRP A 65 21.60 9.90 -9.82
C TRP A 65 20.47 10.87 -10.17
N ALA A 66 19.34 10.77 -9.48
CA ALA A 66 18.19 11.64 -9.64
C ALA A 66 18.53 13.10 -9.29
N GLY A 67 19.25 13.32 -8.19
CA GLY A 67 19.68 14.64 -7.76
C GLY A 67 20.66 15.36 -8.70
N LYS A 68 21.30 14.62 -9.64
CA LYS A 68 22.08 15.22 -10.75
C LYS A 68 21.21 15.63 -11.94
N ARG A 69 20.09 14.96 -12.15
CA ARG A 69 19.16 15.17 -13.26
C ARG A 69 18.03 16.12 -12.91
N ILE A 70 17.50 16.01 -11.71
CA ILE A 70 16.44 16.85 -11.19
C ILE A 70 17.09 18.16 -10.69
N LYS A 71 16.67 19.29 -11.27
CA LYS A 71 17.25 20.61 -10.97
C LYS A 71 16.27 21.57 -10.30
N SER A 72 15.04 21.17 -10.12
CA SER A 72 14.00 22.04 -9.55
C SER A 72 13.13 21.28 -8.55
N ARG A 73 12.49 22.03 -7.66
CA ARG A 73 11.52 21.52 -6.69
C ARG A 73 10.35 20.83 -7.39
N VAL A 74 9.73 21.50 -8.38
CA VAL A 74 8.66 20.92 -9.21
C VAL A 74 9.13 19.61 -9.87
N GLY A 75 10.38 19.57 -10.34
CA GLY A 75 10.97 18.35 -10.89
C GLY A 75 11.08 17.22 -9.88
N ALA A 76 11.40 17.52 -8.60
CA ALA A 76 11.45 16.52 -7.54
C ALA A 76 10.04 15.98 -7.20
N GLU A 77 9.06 16.87 -7.09
CA GLU A 77 7.68 16.50 -6.82
C GLU A 77 7.07 15.68 -7.96
N LEU A 78 7.22 16.11 -9.22
CA LEU A 78 6.76 15.35 -10.39
C LEU A 78 7.45 13.99 -10.51
N SER A 79 8.76 13.92 -10.23
CA SER A 79 9.48 12.63 -10.25
C SER A 79 8.97 11.69 -9.15
N THR A 80 8.54 12.22 -8.01
CA THR A 80 7.88 11.43 -6.95
C THR A 80 6.56 10.86 -7.45
N ILE A 81 5.71 11.68 -8.09
CA ILE A 81 4.44 11.24 -8.67
C ILE A 81 4.68 10.17 -9.75
N ILE A 82 5.61 10.42 -10.67
CA ILE A 82 5.94 9.47 -11.75
C ILE A 82 6.40 8.12 -11.17
N LEU A 83 7.28 8.15 -10.17
CA LEU A 83 7.75 6.92 -9.55
C LEU A 83 6.61 6.19 -8.83
N GLY A 84 5.71 6.92 -8.15
CA GLY A 84 4.51 6.36 -7.54
C GLY A 84 3.58 5.69 -8.56
N VAL A 85 3.38 6.32 -9.72
CA VAL A 85 2.59 5.73 -10.82
C VAL A 85 3.24 4.48 -11.40
N LEU A 86 4.56 4.41 -11.46
CA LEU A 86 5.28 3.24 -12.00
C LEU A 86 5.26 2.04 -11.04
N ILE A 87 5.07 2.27 -9.74
CA ILE A 87 5.00 1.20 -8.73
C ILE A 87 3.54 0.94 -8.38
N PHE A 88 2.80 0.29 -9.26
CA PHE A 88 1.34 0.12 -9.19
C PHE A 88 0.87 -1.24 -8.64
N ILE A 89 1.78 -2.15 -8.32
CA ILE A 89 1.44 -3.53 -7.93
C ILE A 89 0.73 -3.56 -6.58
N ASP A 90 1.23 -2.79 -5.61
CA ASP A 90 0.73 -2.77 -4.25
C ASP A 90 1.00 -1.40 -3.61
N ASP A 91 0.03 -0.88 -2.85
CA ASP A 91 0.09 0.45 -2.26
C ASP A 91 1.09 0.55 -1.10
N TYR A 92 1.22 -0.48 -0.25
CA TYR A 92 2.22 -0.50 0.81
C TYR A 92 3.64 -0.51 0.26
N PHE A 93 3.88 -1.34 -0.76
CA PHE A 93 5.16 -1.37 -1.43
C PHE A 93 5.48 -0.04 -2.12
N ASN A 94 4.49 0.58 -2.75
CA ASN A 94 4.59 1.91 -3.33
C ASN A 94 5.04 2.93 -2.26
N CYS A 95 4.28 3.06 -1.18
CA CYS A 95 4.57 4.01 -0.10
C CYS A 95 6.00 3.87 0.44
N LEU A 96 6.41 2.65 0.75
CA LEU A 96 7.72 2.39 1.34
C LEU A 96 8.86 2.65 0.36
N THR A 97 8.71 2.17 -0.89
CA THR A 97 9.76 2.29 -1.89
C THR A 97 9.91 3.73 -2.36
N VAL A 98 8.82 4.38 -2.76
CA VAL A 98 8.85 5.79 -3.20
C VAL A 98 9.35 6.68 -2.07
N GLY A 99 8.87 6.45 -0.84
CA GLY A 99 9.30 7.19 0.34
C GLY A 99 10.80 7.09 0.58
N SER A 100 11.36 5.89 0.60
CA SER A 100 12.79 5.67 0.83
C SER A 100 13.67 6.25 -0.29
N VAL A 101 13.21 6.14 -1.52
CA VAL A 101 13.95 6.54 -2.73
C VAL A 101 13.91 8.05 -2.95
N MET A 102 12.75 8.67 -2.79
CA MET A 102 12.55 10.09 -3.11
C MET A 102 12.88 11.02 -1.95
N ARG A 103 12.92 10.54 -0.71
CA ARG A 103 13.28 11.32 0.48
C ARG A 103 14.58 12.14 0.29
N PRO A 104 15.72 11.56 -0.10
CA PRO A 104 16.96 12.35 -0.27
C PRO A 104 16.88 13.34 -1.44
N VAL A 105 16.03 13.09 -2.43
CA VAL A 105 15.83 14.00 -3.57
C VAL A 105 14.99 15.21 -3.16
N THR A 106 13.87 14.95 -2.48
CA THR A 106 12.93 15.98 -2.01
C THR A 106 13.57 16.86 -0.94
N ASP A 107 14.34 16.26 0.00
CA ASP A 107 15.08 17.03 1.02
C ASP A 107 16.07 18.02 0.39
N LYS A 108 16.82 17.56 -0.62
CA LYS A 108 17.78 18.43 -1.34
C LYS A 108 17.09 19.62 -2.01
N HIS A 109 15.82 19.49 -2.36
CA HIS A 109 15.07 20.54 -3.06
C HIS A 109 14.12 21.31 -2.13
N ASN A 110 14.28 21.17 -0.81
CA ASN A 110 13.48 21.85 0.20
C ASN A 110 11.96 21.60 0.04
N VAL A 111 11.57 20.37 -0.30
CA VAL A 111 10.17 19.90 -0.24
C VAL A 111 9.91 19.40 1.17
N SER A 112 8.82 19.81 1.80
CA SER A 112 8.53 19.39 3.17
C SER A 112 8.26 17.88 3.25
N ARG A 113 8.53 17.30 4.43
CA ARG A 113 8.21 15.88 4.70
C ARG A 113 6.71 15.63 4.62
N ALA A 114 5.89 16.60 5.01
CA ALA A 114 4.44 16.54 4.89
C ALA A 114 4.01 16.46 3.41
N LYS A 115 4.62 17.29 2.54
CA LYS A 115 4.34 17.24 1.10
C LYS A 115 4.78 15.92 0.47
N LEU A 116 5.96 15.43 0.83
CA LEU A 116 6.42 14.12 0.36
C LEU A 116 5.45 13.01 0.78
N ALA A 117 5.03 12.99 2.05
CA ALA A 117 4.06 12.02 2.53
C ALA A 117 2.73 12.10 1.77
N TYR A 118 2.23 13.31 1.53
CA TYR A 118 1.02 13.52 0.73
C TYR A 118 1.16 12.99 -0.70
N LEU A 119 2.27 13.29 -1.39
CA LEU A 119 2.48 12.82 -2.76
C LEU A 119 2.56 11.30 -2.84
N ILE A 120 3.18 10.66 -1.85
CA ILE A 120 3.28 9.21 -1.77
C ILE A 120 1.90 8.58 -1.52
N ASP A 121 1.19 9.04 -0.49
CA ASP A 121 -0.12 8.52 -0.11
C ASP A 121 -1.15 8.72 -1.24
N ALA A 122 -1.19 9.93 -1.79
CA ALA A 122 -2.13 10.27 -2.87
C ALA A 122 -1.79 9.63 -4.24
N THR A 123 -0.62 9.00 -4.41
CA THR A 123 -0.32 8.17 -5.58
C THR A 123 -0.53 6.68 -5.30
N ALA A 124 -0.22 6.19 -4.12
CA ALA A 124 -0.17 4.76 -3.83
C ALA A 124 -1.53 4.07 -4.06
N ALA A 125 -2.53 4.35 -3.23
CA ALA A 125 -3.84 3.73 -3.37
C ALA A 125 -4.56 4.13 -4.67
N PRO A 126 -4.63 5.42 -5.07
CA PRO A 126 -5.29 5.80 -6.32
C PRO A 126 -4.73 5.12 -7.57
N VAL A 127 -3.43 4.90 -7.64
CA VAL A 127 -2.82 4.20 -8.78
C VAL A 127 -3.13 2.71 -8.74
N CYS A 128 -3.03 2.07 -7.58
CA CYS A 128 -3.30 0.63 -7.43
C CYS A 128 -4.75 0.27 -7.75
N ILE A 129 -5.74 1.12 -7.40
CA ILE A 129 -7.16 0.87 -7.68
C ILE A 129 -7.60 1.18 -9.12
N ILE A 130 -6.73 1.70 -9.98
CA ILE A 130 -6.96 1.86 -11.43
C ILE A 130 -5.99 1.05 -12.27
N ALA A 131 -5.03 0.37 -11.66
CA ALA A 131 -4.11 -0.52 -12.35
C ALA A 131 -4.76 -1.90 -12.52
N PRO A 132 -4.98 -2.39 -13.75
CA PRO A 132 -5.65 -3.66 -13.98
C PRO A 132 -4.84 -4.88 -13.50
N ILE A 133 -3.55 -4.70 -13.26
CA ILE A 133 -2.64 -5.73 -12.74
C ILE A 133 -2.09 -5.23 -11.40
N SER A 134 -2.90 -5.31 -10.35
CA SER A 134 -2.52 -4.90 -8.99
C SER A 134 -3.08 -5.87 -7.95
N SER A 135 -2.58 -5.80 -6.73
CA SER A 135 -3.14 -6.53 -5.59
C SER A 135 -4.62 -6.18 -5.36
N TRP A 136 -5.00 -4.93 -5.58
CA TRP A 136 -6.39 -4.46 -5.47
C TRP A 136 -7.29 -5.01 -6.57
N ALA A 137 -6.81 -5.03 -7.83
CA ALA A 137 -7.58 -5.62 -8.93
C ALA A 137 -7.90 -7.09 -8.67
N ALA A 138 -6.92 -7.86 -8.21
CA ALA A 138 -7.13 -9.26 -7.88
C ALA A 138 -8.07 -9.45 -6.68
N ALA A 139 -7.89 -8.66 -5.59
CA ALA A 139 -8.75 -8.75 -4.41
C ALA A 139 -10.21 -8.38 -4.71
N VAL A 140 -10.43 -7.27 -5.44
CA VAL A 140 -11.80 -6.79 -5.76
C VAL A 140 -12.50 -7.73 -6.75
N SER A 141 -11.76 -8.29 -7.71
CA SER A 141 -12.32 -9.24 -8.68
C SER A 141 -12.87 -10.50 -8.01
N GLY A 142 -12.28 -10.92 -6.90
CA GLY A 142 -12.75 -12.07 -6.11
C GLY A 142 -14.10 -11.87 -5.39
N PHE A 143 -14.60 -10.62 -5.29
CA PHE A 143 -15.92 -10.36 -4.67
C PHE A 143 -17.09 -10.46 -5.65
N VAL A 144 -16.84 -10.63 -6.93
CA VAL A 144 -17.88 -10.70 -7.96
C VAL A 144 -18.22 -12.15 -8.22
N GLU A 145 -19.49 -12.54 -7.97
CA GLU A 145 -20.00 -13.86 -8.28
C GLU A 145 -20.74 -13.86 -9.62
N GLY A 146 -20.41 -14.81 -10.49
CA GLY A 146 -21.14 -15.05 -11.74
C GLY A 146 -20.73 -14.24 -12.95
N GLU A 147 -19.80 -13.27 -12.83
CA GLU A 147 -19.24 -12.48 -13.93
C GLU A 147 -17.70 -12.45 -13.84
N ASP A 148 -17.05 -12.07 -14.95
CA ASP A 148 -15.60 -11.84 -14.93
C ASP A 148 -15.26 -10.56 -14.16
N GLY A 149 -14.81 -10.72 -12.91
CA GLY A 149 -14.49 -9.64 -11.99
C GLY A 149 -13.41 -8.69 -12.51
N ILE A 150 -12.44 -9.17 -13.30
CA ILE A 150 -11.41 -8.31 -13.91
C ILE A 150 -12.01 -7.44 -15.02
N THR A 151 -12.85 -8.00 -15.85
CA THR A 151 -13.54 -7.21 -16.90
C THR A 151 -14.40 -6.11 -16.25
N LEU A 152 -15.13 -6.44 -15.18
CA LEU A 152 -15.91 -5.45 -14.43
C LEU A 152 -14.99 -4.38 -13.80
N PHE A 153 -13.87 -4.79 -13.19
CA PHE A 153 -12.89 -3.87 -12.62
C PHE A 153 -12.33 -2.89 -13.68
N VAL A 154 -11.92 -3.41 -14.83
CA VAL A 154 -11.38 -2.58 -15.94
C VAL A 154 -12.44 -1.61 -16.46
N HIS A 155 -13.70 -2.05 -16.61
CA HIS A 155 -14.80 -1.17 -17.01
C HIS A 155 -15.12 -0.10 -15.98
N ALA A 156 -14.84 -0.36 -14.68
CA ALA A 156 -15.06 0.61 -13.60
C ALA A 156 -13.96 1.70 -13.54
N ILE A 157 -12.76 1.47 -14.10
CA ILE A 157 -11.64 2.42 -14.05
C ILE A 157 -12.03 3.84 -14.51
N PRO A 158 -12.71 4.06 -15.65
CA PRO A 158 -13.10 5.41 -16.09
C PRO A 158 -14.08 6.11 -15.14
N TYR A 159 -14.77 5.37 -14.30
CA TYR A 159 -15.74 5.88 -13.32
C TYR A 159 -15.13 6.07 -11.93
N ASN A 160 -13.87 5.67 -11.73
CA ASN A 160 -13.15 5.91 -10.49
C ASN A 160 -12.65 7.36 -10.45
N PHE A 161 -13.60 8.29 -10.28
CA PHE A 161 -13.32 9.73 -10.29
C PHE A 161 -12.36 10.14 -9.18
N TYR A 162 -12.40 9.47 -8.01
CA TYR A 162 -11.46 9.76 -6.93
C TYR A 162 -10.01 9.58 -7.39
N ALA A 163 -9.66 8.42 -7.91
CA ALA A 163 -8.30 8.14 -8.34
C ALA A 163 -7.84 9.06 -9.48
N LEU A 164 -8.68 9.22 -10.51
CA LEU A 164 -8.37 10.05 -11.67
C LEU A 164 -8.21 11.54 -11.30
N LEU A 165 -9.15 12.08 -10.51
CA LEU A 165 -9.12 13.48 -10.09
C LEU A 165 -7.99 13.74 -9.09
N THR A 166 -7.67 12.81 -8.19
CA THR A 166 -6.55 12.95 -7.24
C THR A 166 -5.22 13.05 -7.98
N ILE A 167 -4.97 12.16 -8.95
CA ILE A 167 -3.74 12.21 -9.75
C ILE A 167 -3.67 13.52 -10.55
N PHE A 168 -4.78 13.91 -11.20
CA PHE A 168 -4.86 15.16 -11.93
C PHE A 168 -4.61 16.37 -11.02
N MET A 169 -5.27 16.41 -9.86
CA MET A 169 -5.13 17.49 -8.87
C MET A 169 -3.69 17.62 -8.37
N MET A 170 -3.03 16.51 -8.03
CA MET A 170 -1.64 16.54 -7.60
C MET A 170 -0.72 17.13 -8.66
N VAL A 171 -0.84 16.68 -9.91
CA VAL A 171 -0.02 17.20 -11.01
C VAL A 171 -0.32 18.70 -11.23
N ALA A 172 -1.59 19.09 -11.22
CA ALA A 172 -1.99 20.49 -11.38
C ALA A 172 -1.44 21.37 -10.26
N MET A 173 -1.57 20.95 -8.98
CA MET A 173 -1.05 21.69 -7.82
C MET A 173 0.47 21.88 -7.91
N VAL A 174 1.21 20.83 -8.27
CA VAL A 174 2.65 20.88 -8.41
C VAL A 174 3.08 21.85 -9.53
N LEU A 175 2.42 21.79 -10.70
CA LEU A 175 2.70 22.66 -11.83
C LEU A 175 2.33 24.12 -11.56
N MET A 176 1.18 24.35 -10.93
CA MET A 176 0.72 25.70 -10.56
C MET A 176 1.43 26.25 -9.31
N LYS A 177 2.17 25.41 -8.58
CA LYS A 177 2.84 25.76 -7.30
C LYS A 177 1.85 26.30 -6.26
N VAL A 178 0.67 25.71 -6.20
CA VAL A 178 -0.40 26.10 -5.27
C VAL A 178 -0.45 25.09 -4.12
N GLU A 179 -0.53 25.62 -2.90
CA GLU A 179 -0.65 24.83 -1.69
C GLU A 179 -1.88 25.30 -0.89
N PHE A 180 -2.55 24.37 -0.22
CA PHE A 180 -3.77 24.66 0.53
C PHE A 180 -3.57 24.41 2.03
N GLY A 181 -4.26 25.20 2.85
CA GLY A 181 -4.38 25.01 4.28
C GLY A 181 -3.02 24.89 4.99
N THR A 182 -2.90 23.91 5.86
CA THR A 182 -1.69 23.66 6.64
C THR A 182 -0.48 23.24 5.79
N MET A 183 -0.70 22.66 4.61
CA MET A 183 0.37 22.31 3.70
C MET A 183 1.19 23.54 3.27
N GLY A 184 0.52 24.68 3.05
CA GLY A 184 1.21 25.93 2.73
C GLY A 184 2.19 26.38 3.83
N VAL A 185 1.87 26.11 5.11
CA VAL A 185 2.78 26.40 6.24
C VAL A 185 4.01 25.49 6.19
N HIS A 186 3.82 24.18 5.98
CA HIS A 186 4.91 23.22 5.86
C HIS A 186 5.85 23.58 4.71
N GLU A 187 5.27 23.94 3.57
CA GLU A 187 6.04 24.28 2.38
C GLU A 187 6.77 25.64 2.52
N THR A 188 6.16 26.62 3.15
CA THR A 188 6.81 27.91 3.47
C THR A 188 8.00 27.71 4.41
N ASN A 189 7.89 26.85 5.41
CA ASN A 189 8.98 26.53 6.32
C ASN A 189 10.07 25.72 5.64
N ALA A 190 9.72 24.79 4.77
CA ALA A 190 10.68 24.02 3.97
C ALA A 190 11.54 24.92 3.07
N LEU A 191 10.96 25.94 2.46
CA LEU A 191 11.71 26.95 1.69
C LEU A 191 12.71 27.73 2.54
N LYS A 192 12.46 27.87 3.86
CA LYS A 192 13.39 28.49 4.82
C LYS A 192 14.42 27.47 5.38
N GLY A 193 14.37 26.22 4.95
CA GLY A 193 15.27 25.15 5.36
C GLY A 193 14.73 24.22 6.47
N ASP A 194 13.54 24.48 7.01
CA ASP A 194 12.88 23.57 7.97
C ASP A 194 11.86 22.67 7.26
N ILE A 195 12.31 21.51 6.84
CA ILE A 195 11.49 20.51 6.11
C ILE A 195 10.49 19.76 7.01
N TYR A 196 10.57 19.92 8.33
CA TYR A 196 9.73 19.20 9.29
C TYR A 196 8.58 20.04 9.85
N THR A 197 8.79 21.32 10.06
CA THR A 197 7.85 22.29 10.67
C THR A 197 7.51 21.98 12.14
N THR A 198 7.47 20.69 12.54
CA THR A 198 7.10 20.26 13.88
C THR A 198 8.32 20.00 14.76
N PRO A 199 8.27 20.33 16.08
CA PRO A 199 9.39 20.09 17.00
C PRO A 199 9.77 18.61 17.14
N ALA A 200 8.81 17.72 16.96
CA ALA A 200 9.01 16.28 17.09
C ALA A 200 9.93 15.68 16.02
N ARG A 201 10.11 16.35 14.89
CA ARG A 201 10.97 15.94 13.76
C ARG A 201 10.99 14.43 13.52
N PRO A 202 9.83 13.81 13.22
CA PRO A 202 9.74 12.37 13.09
C PRO A 202 10.71 11.88 12.00
N TYR A 203 11.44 10.79 12.30
CA TYR A 203 12.43 10.20 11.38
C TYR A 203 13.61 11.11 10.98
N ALA A 204 13.92 12.15 11.76
CA ALA A 204 15.06 13.02 11.49
C ALA A 204 16.40 12.23 11.45
N ASN A 205 16.56 11.28 12.36
CA ASN A 205 17.75 10.45 12.49
C ASN A 205 17.75 9.22 11.58
N ALA A 206 16.65 8.89 10.94
CA ALA A 206 16.53 7.69 10.11
C ALA A 206 17.51 7.68 8.91
N ALA A 207 18.05 8.82 8.52
CA ALA A 207 19.07 8.92 7.47
C ALA A 207 20.49 8.65 8.00
N GLU A 208 20.73 8.87 9.30
CA GLU A 208 22.04 8.66 9.94
C GLU A 208 22.23 7.20 10.38
N ASP A 209 21.13 6.50 10.73
CA ASP A 209 21.15 5.11 11.18
C ASP A 209 21.29 4.10 10.02
N GLU A 210 20.96 4.45 8.80
CA GLU A 210 21.12 3.59 7.64
C GLU A 210 22.57 3.68 7.10
N LYS A 211 23.44 2.80 7.57
CA LYS A 211 24.76 2.55 6.96
C LYS A 211 24.58 1.96 5.56
N SER A 212 24.30 2.83 4.59
CA SER A 212 24.19 2.41 3.19
C SER A 212 25.58 2.09 2.61
N ASN A 213 25.66 1.00 1.84
CA ASN A 213 26.91 0.62 1.19
C ASN A 213 27.29 1.67 0.11
N PRO A 214 28.49 2.29 0.18
CA PRO A 214 28.92 3.27 -0.81
C PRO A 214 29.13 2.67 -2.22
N ARG A 215 29.26 1.35 -2.34
CA ARG A 215 29.37 0.61 -3.62
C ARG A 215 28.01 0.40 -4.31
N GLY A 216 26.90 0.73 -3.66
CA GLY A 216 25.56 0.61 -4.21
C GLY A 216 25.42 1.39 -5.52
N LYS A 217 24.73 0.80 -6.48
CA LYS A 217 24.38 1.37 -7.79
C LYS A 217 22.87 1.42 -7.95
N VAL A 218 22.39 2.23 -8.90
CA VAL A 218 20.96 2.32 -9.23
C VAL A 218 20.35 0.95 -9.58
N ILE A 219 21.13 0.06 -10.15
CA ILE A 219 20.70 -1.31 -10.49
C ILE A 219 20.35 -2.14 -9.25
N ASP A 220 20.94 -1.83 -8.09
CA ASP A 220 20.64 -2.49 -6.81
C ASP A 220 19.28 -2.05 -6.22
N LEU A 221 18.64 -1.07 -6.82
CA LEU A 221 17.26 -0.69 -6.56
C LEU A 221 16.34 -1.23 -7.67
N LEU A 222 16.69 -1.00 -8.95
CA LEU A 222 15.79 -1.31 -10.06
C LEU A 222 15.55 -2.80 -10.24
N ILE A 223 16.58 -3.66 -10.15
CA ILE A 223 16.40 -5.11 -10.34
C ILE A 223 15.48 -5.70 -9.26
N PRO A 224 15.66 -5.44 -7.96
CA PRO A 224 14.71 -5.89 -6.94
C PRO A 224 13.26 -5.48 -7.20
N ILE A 225 13.01 -4.23 -7.58
CA ILE A 225 11.67 -3.73 -7.87
C ILE A 225 11.08 -4.47 -9.08
N VAL A 226 11.81 -4.51 -10.18
CA VAL A 226 11.34 -5.17 -11.42
C VAL A 226 11.14 -6.67 -11.19
N SER A 227 12.07 -7.34 -10.49
CA SER A 227 11.93 -8.77 -10.18
C SER A 227 10.71 -9.04 -9.29
N LEU A 228 10.46 -8.19 -8.27
CA LEU A 228 9.27 -8.29 -7.44
C LEU A 228 7.99 -8.19 -8.28
N VAL A 229 7.88 -7.14 -9.11
CA VAL A 229 6.70 -6.93 -9.98
C VAL A 229 6.46 -8.15 -10.86
N ILE A 230 7.50 -8.63 -11.56
CA ILE A 230 7.40 -9.79 -12.47
C ILE A 230 7.02 -11.06 -11.68
N CYS A 231 7.67 -11.31 -10.55
CA CYS A 231 7.38 -12.50 -9.74
C CYS A 231 5.98 -12.46 -9.13
N CYS A 232 5.48 -11.29 -8.70
CA CYS A 232 4.11 -11.16 -8.19
C CYS A 232 3.08 -11.42 -9.29
N VAL A 233 3.26 -10.86 -10.49
CA VAL A 233 2.38 -11.15 -11.63
C VAL A 233 2.39 -12.64 -11.97
N ILE A 234 3.57 -13.27 -12.02
CA ILE A 234 3.68 -14.72 -12.26
C ILE A 234 3.00 -15.51 -11.13
N GLY A 235 3.19 -15.13 -9.88
CA GLY A 235 2.55 -15.76 -8.72
C GLY A 235 1.02 -15.69 -8.79
N MET A 236 0.46 -14.54 -9.17
CA MET A 236 -0.98 -14.36 -9.34
C MET A 236 -1.55 -15.21 -10.46
N ILE A 237 -0.97 -15.18 -11.66
CA ILE A 237 -1.47 -16.02 -12.77
C ILE A 237 -1.24 -17.52 -12.53
N TYR A 238 -0.21 -17.88 -11.74
CA TYR A 238 0.01 -19.26 -11.31
C TYR A 238 -1.11 -19.77 -10.43
N THR A 239 -1.48 -19.00 -9.40
CA THR A 239 -2.59 -19.36 -8.51
C THR A 239 -3.93 -19.41 -9.23
N GLY A 240 -4.13 -18.60 -10.27
CA GLY A 240 -5.31 -18.65 -11.14
C GLY A 240 -5.29 -19.74 -12.21
N GLY A 241 -4.28 -20.64 -12.21
CA GLY A 241 -4.27 -21.82 -13.06
C GLY A 241 -3.80 -21.59 -14.50
N PHE A 242 -3.14 -20.47 -14.81
CA PHE A 242 -2.67 -20.12 -16.16
C PHE A 242 -1.96 -21.28 -16.89
N PHE A 243 -1.11 -21.99 -16.18
CA PHE A 243 -0.34 -23.10 -16.76
C PHE A 243 -1.17 -24.39 -16.99
N SER A 244 -2.46 -24.38 -16.61
CA SER A 244 -3.40 -25.49 -16.77
C SER A 244 -4.42 -25.28 -17.90
N GLY A 245 -4.35 -24.14 -18.62
CA GLY A 245 -5.14 -23.91 -19.82
C GLY A 245 -5.90 -22.59 -19.97
N PRO A 246 -6.34 -21.89 -18.87
CA PRO A 246 -7.02 -20.61 -19.05
C PRO A 246 -6.12 -19.54 -19.68
N ASP A 247 -6.72 -18.57 -20.33
CA ASP A 247 -6.02 -17.39 -20.82
C ASP A 247 -5.55 -16.48 -19.66
N PHE A 248 -4.68 -15.51 -19.97
CA PHE A 248 -4.09 -14.61 -18.97
C PHE A 248 -5.15 -13.85 -18.15
N VAL A 249 -6.20 -13.33 -18.81
CA VAL A 249 -7.24 -12.53 -18.15
C VAL A 249 -8.03 -13.39 -17.16
N THR A 250 -8.47 -14.56 -17.61
CA THR A 250 -9.20 -15.53 -16.77
C THR A 250 -8.35 -16.02 -15.60
N ALA A 251 -7.09 -16.36 -15.86
CA ALA A 251 -6.17 -16.80 -14.79
C ALA A 251 -5.93 -15.68 -13.77
N PHE A 252 -5.80 -14.44 -14.21
CA PHE A 252 -5.63 -13.30 -13.30
C PHE A 252 -6.90 -13.03 -12.48
N SER A 253 -8.08 -13.11 -13.08
CA SER A 253 -9.38 -12.95 -12.44
C SER A 253 -9.63 -14.01 -11.35
N GLN A 254 -9.18 -15.24 -11.59
CA GLN A 254 -9.34 -16.38 -10.66
C GLN A 254 -8.16 -16.52 -9.68
N SER A 255 -7.24 -15.55 -9.67
CA SER A 255 -6.04 -15.64 -8.82
C SER A 255 -6.37 -15.52 -7.34
N ASP A 256 -5.72 -16.33 -6.51
CA ASP A 256 -5.61 -16.07 -5.08
C ASP A 256 -4.52 -15.01 -4.85
N ALA A 257 -4.96 -13.76 -4.67
CA ALA A 257 -4.05 -12.63 -4.50
C ALA A 257 -3.11 -12.81 -3.30
N SER A 258 -3.62 -13.35 -2.18
CA SER A 258 -2.83 -13.55 -0.97
C SER A 258 -1.69 -14.53 -1.22
N VAL A 259 -1.98 -15.70 -1.74
CA VAL A 259 -0.97 -16.74 -2.05
C VAL A 259 -0.06 -16.29 -3.19
N GLY A 260 -0.61 -15.68 -4.23
CA GLY A 260 0.13 -15.19 -5.40
C GLY A 260 1.18 -14.13 -5.02
N LEU A 261 0.81 -13.17 -4.17
CA LEU A 261 1.71 -12.13 -3.67
C LEU A 261 2.80 -12.70 -2.75
N VAL A 262 2.47 -13.66 -1.86
CA VAL A 262 3.47 -14.32 -1.01
C VAL A 262 4.49 -15.07 -1.85
N LEU A 263 4.05 -15.89 -2.81
CA LEU A 263 4.95 -16.61 -3.70
C LEU A 263 5.83 -15.66 -4.53
N GLY A 264 5.20 -14.65 -5.14
CA GLY A 264 5.89 -13.66 -5.97
C GLY A 264 6.93 -12.87 -5.19
N SER A 265 6.56 -12.37 -4.01
CA SER A 265 7.50 -11.61 -3.17
C SER A 265 8.63 -12.50 -2.61
N PHE A 266 8.35 -13.75 -2.26
CA PHE A 266 9.38 -14.71 -1.84
C PHE A 266 10.43 -14.92 -2.93
N PHE A 267 10.02 -15.19 -4.17
CA PHE A 267 10.96 -15.34 -5.27
C PHE A 267 11.68 -14.04 -5.60
N GLY A 268 10.99 -12.89 -5.54
CA GLY A 268 11.61 -11.57 -5.66
C GLY A 268 12.68 -11.32 -4.60
N LEU A 269 12.41 -11.71 -3.35
CA LEU A 269 13.39 -11.65 -2.25
C LEU A 269 14.61 -12.54 -2.51
N VAL A 270 14.40 -13.78 -2.93
CA VAL A 270 15.49 -14.72 -3.26
C VAL A 270 16.37 -14.16 -4.37
N ILE A 271 15.77 -13.68 -5.47
CA ILE A 271 16.50 -13.05 -6.57
C ILE A 271 17.31 -11.85 -6.07
N THR A 272 16.73 -11.03 -5.21
CA THR A 272 17.38 -9.85 -4.62
C THR A 272 18.60 -10.24 -3.79
N ILE A 273 18.45 -11.23 -2.90
CA ILE A 273 19.56 -11.73 -2.07
C ILE A 273 20.68 -12.30 -2.96
N VAL A 274 20.34 -13.15 -3.92
CA VAL A 274 21.31 -13.75 -4.86
C VAL A 274 22.05 -12.65 -5.63
N LEU A 275 21.33 -11.65 -6.15
CA LEU A 275 21.93 -10.51 -6.83
C LEU A 275 22.96 -9.80 -5.94
N TYR A 276 22.63 -9.51 -4.68
CA TYR A 276 23.52 -8.79 -3.76
C TYR A 276 24.75 -9.60 -3.36
N LEU A 277 24.60 -10.91 -3.22
CA LEU A 277 25.73 -11.82 -2.97
C LEU A 277 26.68 -11.89 -4.19
N ILE A 278 26.15 -12.05 -5.41
CA ILE A 278 26.95 -12.08 -6.65
C ILE A 278 27.69 -10.76 -6.86
N ARG A 279 26.99 -9.63 -6.64
CA ARG A 279 27.57 -8.29 -6.77
C ARG A 279 28.47 -7.89 -5.59
N ARG A 280 28.52 -8.71 -4.54
CA ARG A 280 29.29 -8.49 -3.30
C ARG A 280 29.00 -7.12 -2.66
N VAL A 281 27.76 -6.63 -2.77
CA VAL A 281 27.31 -5.41 -2.10
C VAL A 281 26.84 -5.68 -0.67
N MET A 282 26.42 -6.91 -0.37
CA MET A 282 26.09 -7.39 0.96
C MET A 282 26.57 -8.81 1.20
N ASN A 283 26.83 -9.17 2.45
CA ASN A 283 27.11 -10.54 2.87
C ASN A 283 25.79 -11.24 3.22
N PHE A 284 25.78 -12.58 3.23
CA PHE A 284 24.59 -13.35 3.57
C PHE A 284 24.07 -13.00 4.99
N ARG A 285 24.98 -12.84 5.96
CA ARG A 285 24.62 -12.45 7.34
C ARG A 285 23.90 -11.10 7.36
N ASP A 286 24.37 -10.12 6.60
CA ASP A 286 23.76 -8.79 6.52
C ASP A 286 22.38 -8.85 5.83
N CYS A 287 22.23 -9.71 4.84
CA CYS A 287 20.92 -9.96 4.21
C CYS A 287 19.93 -10.55 5.21
N MET A 288 20.35 -11.55 5.99
CA MET A 288 19.47 -12.17 7.01
C MET A 288 19.12 -11.21 8.13
N ALA A 289 20.01 -10.28 8.49
CA ALA A 289 19.71 -9.24 9.47
C ALA A 289 18.63 -8.23 9.00
N CYS A 290 18.39 -8.13 7.69
CA CYS A 290 17.30 -7.30 7.17
C CYS A 290 15.91 -7.89 7.43
N ILE A 291 15.77 -9.19 7.69
CA ILE A 291 14.47 -9.82 7.96
C ILE A 291 13.82 -9.25 9.22
N PRO A 292 14.48 -9.30 10.42
CA PRO A 292 13.90 -8.73 11.63
C PRO A 292 13.73 -7.20 11.54
N ASP A 293 14.59 -6.48 10.83
CA ASP A 293 14.48 -5.04 10.68
C ASP A 293 13.33 -4.67 9.73
N GLY A 294 13.14 -5.43 8.66
CA GLY A 294 11.98 -5.30 7.78
C GLY A 294 10.67 -5.61 8.49
N PHE A 295 10.64 -6.67 9.32
CA PHE A 295 9.49 -6.97 10.17
C PHE A 295 9.14 -5.80 11.09
N LYS A 296 10.14 -5.25 11.81
CA LYS A 296 9.93 -4.08 12.69
C LYS A 296 9.36 -2.88 11.95
N ALA A 297 9.81 -2.64 10.72
CA ALA A 297 9.29 -1.55 9.90
C ALA A 297 7.82 -1.73 9.54
N MET A 298 7.35 -2.98 9.43
CA MET A 298 5.96 -3.32 9.07
C MET A 298 5.03 -3.47 10.27
N VAL A 299 5.54 -3.52 11.50
CA VAL A 299 4.69 -3.68 12.71
C VAL A 299 3.52 -2.68 12.75
N PRO A 300 3.68 -1.39 12.47
CA PRO A 300 2.54 -0.47 12.46
C PRO A 300 1.45 -0.87 11.46
N ALA A 301 1.82 -1.24 10.23
CA ALA A 301 0.87 -1.68 9.20
C ALA A 301 0.17 -2.99 9.60
N ILE A 302 0.92 -3.95 10.13
CA ILE A 302 0.40 -5.23 10.64
C ILE A 302 -0.65 -4.98 11.73
N LEU A 303 -0.35 -4.11 12.69
CA LEU A 303 -1.29 -3.78 13.77
C LEU A 303 -2.56 -3.10 13.23
N ILE A 304 -2.41 -2.12 12.33
CA ILE A 304 -3.57 -1.44 11.72
C ILE A 304 -4.47 -2.45 11.00
N LEU A 305 -3.90 -3.32 10.16
CA LEU A 305 -4.68 -4.33 9.44
C LEU A 305 -5.34 -5.33 10.40
N THR A 306 -4.62 -5.81 11.42
CA THR A 306 -5.17 -6.73 12.41
C THR A 306 -6.38 -6.12 13.11
N PHE A 307 -6.29 -4.87 13.56
CA PHE A 307 -7.41 -4.20 14.22
C PHE A 307 -8.55 -3.88 13.24
N ALA A 308 -8.25 -3.50 12.00
CA ALA A 308 -9.27 -3.25 10.98
C ALA A 308 -10.07 -4.53 10.65
N TRP A 309 -9.39 -5.65 10.43
CA TRP A 309 -10.05 -6.93 10.21
C TRP A 309 -10.81 -7.42 11.43
N THR A 310 -10.28 -7.21 12.63
CA THR A 310 -10.99 -7.52 13.89
C THR A 310 -12.27 -6.69 13.99
N LEU A 311 -12.22 -5.40 13.69
CA LEU A 311 -13.41 -4.54 13.69
C LEU A 311 -14.43 -5.02 12.65
N LYS A 312 -13.98 -5.39 11.45
CA LYS A 312 -14.84 -6.00 10.42
C LYS A 312 -15.51 -7.27 10.95
N ALA A 313 -14.77 -8.19 11.55
CA ALA A 313 -15.34 -9.41 12.13
C ALA A 313 -16.39 -9.12 13.22
N MET A 314 -16.15 -8.10 14.05
CA MET A 314 -17.12 -7.66 15.07
C MET A 314 -18.39 -7.08 14.44
N THR A 315 -18.28 -6.28 13.40
CA THR A 315 -19.43 -5.70 12.70
C THR A 315 -20.21 -6.75 11.91
N ASP A 316 -19.53 -7.71 11.31
CA ASP A 316 -20.15 -8.84 10.62
C ASP A 316 -20.95 -9.73 11.59
N SER A 317 -20.43 -9.97 12.79
CA SER A 317 -21.11 -10.74 13.84
C SER A 317 -22.41 -10.07 14.34
N LEU A 318 -22.50 -8.73 14.24
CA LEU A 318 -23.72 -7.96 14.53
C LEU A 318 -24.73 -7.97 13.36
N GLY A 319 -24.39 -8.58 12.22
CA GLY A 319 -25.24 -8.61 11.03
C GLY A 319 -25.32 -7.27 10.30
N ALA A 320 -24.28 -6.43 10.40
CA ALA A 320 -24.25 -5.09 9.78
C ALA A 320 -24.48 -5.14 8.26
N SER A 321 -23.95 -6.14 7.57
CA SER A 321 -24.17 -6.34 6.13
C SER A 321 -25.63 -6.60 5.77
N VAL A 322 -26.31 -7.43 6.58
CA VAL A 322 -27.76 -7.73 6.41
C VAL A 322 -28.60 -6.48 6.66
N PHE A 323 -28.26 -5.71 7.71
CA PHE A 323 -28.94 -4.46 8.05
C PHE A 323 -28.82 -3.43 6.94
N VAL A 324 -27.60 -3.18 6.43
CA VAL A 324 -27.36 -2.25 5.33
C VAL A 324 -28.08 -2.70 4.06
N SER A 325 -28.03 -4.00 3.72
CA SER A 325 -28.77 -4.56 2.58
C SER A 325 -30.28 -4.36 2.70
N ALA A 326 -30.84 -4.51 3.91
CA ALA A 326 -32.27 -4.29 4.16
C ALA A 326 -32.65 -2.81 3.97
N ILE A 327 -31.85 -1.88 4.48
CA ILE A 327 -32.06 -0.43 4.27
C ILE A 327 -32.01 -0.08 2.79
N VAL A 328 -31.00 -0.55 2.08
CA VAL A 328 -30.85 -0.29 0.63
C VAL A 328 -32.05 -0.83 -0.13
N LYS A 329 -32.46 -2.07 0.13
CA LYS A 329 -33.62 -2.68 -0.53
C LYS A 329 -34.94 -1.96 -0.20
N SER A 330 -35.14 -1.53 1.05
CA SER A 330 -36.36 -0.81 1.45
C SER A 330 -36.44 0.61 0.86
N SER A 331 -35.28 1.24 0.67
CA SER A 331 -35.20 2.58 0.09
C SER A 331 -35.27 2.58 -1.45
N ALA A 332 -35.02 1.43 -2.09
CA ALA A 332 -34.94 1.30 -3.55
C ALA A 332 -36.30 1.32 -4.27
N GLY A 333 -37.42 1.17 -3.55
CA GLY A 333 -38.77 1.04 -4.19
C GLY A 333 -39.26 2.24 -5.02
N GLY A 334 -38.62 3.41 -4.93
CA GLY A 334 -38.91 4.60 -5.76
C GLY A 334 -37.66 5.34 -6.24
N LEU A 335 -36.47 4.91 -5.82
CA LEU A 335 -35.19 5.63 -6.02
C LEU A 335 -34.13 4.75 -6.71
N MET A 336 -34.51 3.72 -7.46
CA MET A 336 -33.55 2.81 -8.10
C MET A 336 -32.50 3.53 -8.96
N ASN A 337 -32.88 4.62 -9.62
CA ASN A 337 -31.94 5.41 -10.43
C ASN A 337 -30.88 6.15 -9.60
N PHE A 338 -31.13 6.32 -8.29
CA PHE A 338 -30.21 6.97 -7.34
C PHE A 338 -29.45 5.95 -6.46
N LEU A 339 -29.65 4.66 -6.68
CA LEU A 339 -29.03 3.62 -5.88
C LEU A 339 -27.50 3.77 -5.76
N PRO A 340 -26.72 4.07 -6.83
CA PRO A 340 -25.29 4.30 -6.71
C PRO A 340 -24.94 5.47 -5.79
N ALA A 341 -25.70 6.56 -5.86
CA ALA A 341 -25.50 7.73 -4.99
C ALA A 341 -25.83 7.41 -3.52
N ILE A 342 -26.89 6.64 -3.28
CA ILE A 342 -27.28 6.20 -1.93
C ILE A 342 -26.18 5.32 -1.33
N ILE A 343 -25.68 4.34 -2.08
CA ILE A 343 -24.59 3.46 -1.64
C ILE A 343 -23.32 4.28 -1.36
N PHE A 344 -23.00 5.25 -2.21
CA PHE A 344 -21.86 6.14 -2.01
C PHE A 344 -21.98 6.94 -0.69
N VAL A 345 -23.15 7.54 -0.42
CA VAL A 345 -23.38 8.31 0.82
C VAL A 345 -23.31 7.41 2.05
N ILE A 346 -23.96 6.22 1.99
CA ILE A 346 -23.91 5.25 3.11
C ILE A 346 -22.45 4.82 3.34
N GLY A 347 -21.72 4.46 2.28
CA GLY A 347 -20.31 4.09 2.36
C GLY A 347 -19.44 5.21 2.97
N ALA A 348 -19.65 6.46 2.55
CA ALA A 348 -18.96 7.61 3.11
C ALA A 348 -19.27 7.80 4.61
N VAL A 349 -20.50 7.65 5.03
CA VAL A 349 -20.90 7.77 6.46
C VAL A 349 -20.30 6.63 7.30
N ILE A 350 -20.25 5.41 6.77
CA ILE A 350 -19.66 4.25 7.49
C ILE A 350 -18.13 4.38 7.60
N ALA A 351 -17.48 5.00 6.60
CA ALA A 351 -16.02 5.17 6.59
C ALA A 351 -15.53 6.24 7.57
N PHE A 352 -16.40 7.18 8.01
CA PHE A 352 -16.11 8.20 9.02
C PHE A 352 -16.41 7.72 10.45
#